data_6beacce120f120e2c76198b9a121371e
#
_entry.id   6beacce120f120e2c76198b9a121371e
#
_cell.length_a   1.000
_cell.length_b   1.000
_cell.length_c   1.000
_cell.angle_alpha   90.00
_cell.angle_beta   90.00
_cell.angle_gamma   90.00
#
_symmetry.space_group_name_H-M   'P 1'
#
loop_
_entity.id
_entity.type
_entity.pdbx_description
1 polymer ?
#
loop_
_entity_poly.entity_id
_entity_poly.type
_entity_poly.pdbx_seq_one_letter_code
_entity_poly.pdbx_strand_id
1 'polypeptide(L)'
;MKFKKVRNLNILDYCKKNNIKWAFFDCFDTLIHRTITEEDLIQKWSRRMIECLPLELRVPLIHARFDVINIFHQEANFNYNYEEIMSSVYDRLLYIQNPSFSMDKKRFIELALEKEIQINCDFCVIDRENVALLRELSALCVKIAVVSDFYIGATGIRKILGSKKELSLLDKVFVSCDYRSRKADGDL
;
A
#
# COMPACT_ATOMS: atom_id res chain seq x y z
N MET A 1 9.85 5.93 24.36
CA MET A 1 10.67 4.70 24.30
C MET A 1 11.87 4.96 23.40
N LYS A 2 13.13 4.84 23.89
CA LYS A 2 14.31 5.07 23.04
C LYS A 2 14.62 3.80 22.29
N PHE A 3 14.40 3.77 20.98
CA PHE A 3 14.84 2.68 20.13
C PHE A 3 16.37 2.66 20.07
N LYS A 4 17.01 1.70 20.71
CA LYS A 4 18.42 1.41 20.50
C LYS A 4 18.56 0.73 19.14
N LYS A 5 19.19 1.40 18.17
CA LYS A 5 19.61 0.78 16.92
C LYS A 5 20.66 -0.28 17.26
N VAL A 6 20.24 -1.53 17.35
CA VAL A 6 21.14 -2.66 17.66
C VAL A 6 21.86 -3.00 16.37
N ARG A 7 23.03 -2.43 16.15
CA ARG A 7 23.99 -2.88 15.11
C ARG A 7 24.60 -4.19 15.61
N ASN A 8 24.52 -5.24 14.81
CA ASN A 8 25.11 -6.58 15.02
C ASN A 8 24.37 -7.53 15.97
N LEU A 9 23.07 -7.43 16.16
CA LEU A 9 22.32 -8.51 16.78
C LEU A 9 22.01 -9.56 15.71
N ASN A 10 22.43 -10.82 15.98
CA ASN A 10 21.85 -11.93 15.22
C ASN A 10 20.39 -12.06 15.64
N ILE A 11 19.46 -11.60 14.79
CA ILE A 11 18.03 -11.55 15.06
C ILE A 11 17.50 -12.93 15.42
N LEU A 12 18.00 -13.97 14.77
CA LEU A 12 17.58 -15.36 14.99
C LEU A 12 17.96 -15.85 16.39
N ASP A 13 19.19 -15.56 16.82
CA ASP A 13 19.66 -15.91 18.17
C ASP A 13 18.88 -15.14 19.24
N TYR A 14 18.59 -13.89 18.97
CA TYR A 14 17.72 -13.09 19.85
C TYR A 14 16.33 -13.68 19.99
N CYS A 15 15.71 -14.08 18.86
CA CYS A 15 14.37 -14.68 18.85
C CYS A 15 14.35 -16.01 19.62
N LYS A 16 15.36 -16.86 19.43
CA LYS A 16 15.51 -18.13 20.16
C LYS A 16 15.68 -17.89 21.67
N LYS A 17 16.64 -17.03 22.05
CA LYS A 17 16.98 -16.75 23.44
C LYS A 17 15.82 -16.17 24.24
N ASN A 18 15.00 -15.31 23.60
CA ASN A 18 13.89 -14.61 24.25
C ASN A 18 12.52 -15.23 23.96
N ASN A 19 12.47 -16.42 23.31
CA ASN A 19 11.23 -17.12 22.97
C ASN A 19 10.19 -16.22 22.27
N ILE A 20 10.67 -15.43 21.29
CA ILE A 20 9.83 -14.49 20.52
C ILE A 20 8.78 -15.28 19.74
N LYS A 21 7.54 -14.85 19.79
CA LYS A 21 6.41 -15.49 19.12
C LYS A 21 5.97 -14.78 17.85
N TRP A 22 6.20 -13.48 17.77
CA TRP A 22 5.82 -12.65 16.64
C TRP A 22 6.96 -11.74 16.21
N ALA A 23 7.17 -11.64 14.89
CA ALA A 23 8.01 -10.64 14.25
C ALA A 23 7.13 -9.74 13.38
N PHE A 24 7.34 -8.43 13.48
CA PHE A 24 6.62 -7.42 12.73
C PHE A 24 7.56 -6.77 11.73
N PHE A 25 7.14 -6.73 10.47
CA PHE A 25 7.88 -6.12 9.38
C PHE A 25 7.10 -4.96 8.77
N ASP A 26 7.80 -3.93 8.36
CA ASP A 26 7.22 -2.95 7.46
C ASP A 26 7.03 -3.57 6.06
N CYS A 27 6.17 -2.96 5.24
CA CYS A 27 5.84 -3.46 3.91
C CYS A 27 6.76 -2.88 2.84
N PHE A 28 6.52 -1.61 2.49
CA PHE A 28 7.27 -0.92 1.45
C PHE A 28 8.66 -0.53 1.96
N ASP A 29 9.64 -0.57 1.05
CA ASP A 29 11.06 -0.33 1.32
C ASP A 29 11.69 -1.25 2.39
N THR A 30 10.96 -2.33 2.74
CA THR A 30 11.42 -3.37 3.66
C THR A 30 11.22 -4.77 3.07
N LEU A 31 10.00 -5.19 2.76
CA LEU A 31 9.73 -6.49 2.15
C LEU A 31 9.61 -6.41 0.63
N ILE A 32 9.09 -5.30 0.15
CA ILE A 32 8.96 -4.99 -1.27
C ILE A 32 9.44 -3.57 -1.56
N HIS A 33 10.02 -3.37 -2.73
CA HIS A 33 10.44 -2.07 -3.24
C HIS A 33 9.67 -1.75 -4.52
N ARG A 34 9.14 -0.53 -4.61
CA ARG A 34 8.52 -0.06 -5.84
C ARG A 34 9.61 0.38 -6.82
N THR A 35 9.56 -0.12 -8.06
CA THR A 35 10.54 0.19 -9.13
C THR A 35 10.17 1.42 -9.95
N ILE A 36 9.09 2.08 -9.62
CA ILE A 36 8.58 3.29 -10.27
C ILE A 36 8.31 4.38 -9.24
N THR A 37 8.36 5.63 -9.67
CA THR A 37 7.99 6.78 -8.84
C THR A 37 6.48 6.85 -8.59
N GLU A 38 6.06 7.69 -7.65
CA GLU A 38 4.63 7.96 -7.43
C GLU A 38 3.99 8.62 -8.67
N GLU A 39 4.71 9.51 -9.33
CA GLU A 39 4.26 10.13 -10.58
C GLU A 39 4.05 9.09 -11.68
N ASP A 40 5.00 8.17 -11.88
CA ASP A 40 4.88 7.07 -12.82
C ASP A 40 3.69 6.15 -12.49
N LEU A 41 3.44 5.91 -11.19
CA LEU A 41 2.29 5.13 -10.75
C LEU A 41 0.99 5.80 -11.20
N ILE A 42 0.84 7.11 -10.97
CA ILE A 42 -0.35 7.87 -11.37
C ILE A 42 -0.52 7.86 -12.89
N GLN A 43 0.57 8.03 -13.66
CA GLN A 43 0.56 7.95 -15.11
C GLN A 43 0.12 6.57 -15.64
N LYS A 44 0.64 5.51 -15.03
CA LYS A 44 0.27 4.14 -15.37
C LYS A 44 -1.16 3.81 -14.96
N TRP A 45 -1.58 4.28 -13.79
CA TRP A 45 -2.95 4.13 -13.29
C TRP A 45 -3.94 4.79 -14.24
N SER A 46 -3.72 6.04 -14.65
CA SER A 46 -4.60 6.73 -15.59
C SER A 46 -4.72 6.00 -16.93
N ARG A 47 -3.60 5.44 -17.44
CA ARG A 47 -3.62 4.63 -18.67
C ARG A 47 -4.50 3.39 -18.54
N ARG A 48 -4.45 2.69 -17.39
CA ARG A 48 -5.28 1.51 -17.15
C ARG A 48 -6.75 1.86 -16.92
N MET A 49 -7.01 3.03 -16.34
CA MET A 49 -8.38 3.51 -16.16
C MET A 49 -9.08 3.74 -17.50
N ILE A 50 -8.41 4.33 -18.48
CA ILE A 50 -8.98 4.59 -19.82
C ILE A 50 -9.16 3.32 -20.69
N GLU A 51 -8.70 2.16 -20.25
CA GLU A 51 -9.12 0.89 -20.85
C GLU A 51 -10.63 0.64 -20.66
N CYS A 52 -11.23 1.24 -19.64
CA CYS A 52 -12.63 1.13 -19.25
C CYS A 52 -13.36 2.47 -19.27
N LEU A 53 -12.69 3.57 -19.60
CA LEU A 53 -13.20 4.94 -19.63
C LEU A 53 -12.83 5.62 -20.93
N PRO A 54 -13.55 6.69 -21.32
CA PRO A 54 -13.18 7.49 -22.49
C PRO A 54 -11.74 8.00 -22.43
N LEU A 55 -11.04 7.97 -23.56
CA LEU A 55 -9.62 8.32 -23.67
C LEU A 55 -9.33 9.78 -23.26
N GLU A 56 -10.26 10.67 -23.56
CA GLU A 56 -10.19 12.09 -23.21
C GLU A 56 -10.13 12.35 -21.70
N LEU A 57 -10.55 11.39 -20.87
CA LEU A 57 -10.46 11.50 -19.40
C LEU A 57 -9.07 11.27 -18.86
N ARG A 58 -8.10 10.82 -19.66
CA ARG A 58 -6.77 10.49 -19.16
C ARG A 58 -6.07 11.66 -18.50
N VAL A 59 -6.04 12.82 -19.15
CA VAL A 59 -5.40 14.03 -18.60
C VAL A 59 -6.17 14.54 -17.37
N PRO A 60 -7.50 14.70 -17.42
CA PRO A 60 -8.30 15.02 -16.23
C PRO A 60 -8.09 14.06 -15.05
N LEU A 61 -7.99 12.74 -15.27
CA LEU A 61 -7.69 11.76 -14.23
C LEU A 61 -6.36 12.03 -13.53
N ILE A 62 -5.31 12.32 -14.31
CA ILE A 62 -3.98 12.64 -13.77
C ILE A 62 -4.06 13.88 -12.90
N HIS A 63 -4.63 14.97 -13.41
CA HIS A 63 -4.75 16.23 -12.67
C HIS A 63 -5.58 16.07 -11.40
N ALA A 64 -6.76 15.43 -11.50
CA ALA A 64 -7.61 15.20 -10.33
C ALA A 64 -6.90 14.36 -9.26
N ARG A 65 -6.15 13.35 -9.66
CA ARG A 65 -5.39 12.51 -8.73
C ARG A 65 -4.29 13.28 -8.01
N PHE A 66 -3.49 14.09 -8.73
CA PHE A 66 -2.46 14.93 -8.12
C PHE A 66 -3.03 16.00 -7.21
N ASP A 67 -4.09 16.69 -7.63
CA ASP A 67 -4.75 17.71 -6.82
C ASP A 67 -5.24 17.11 -5.49
N VAL A 68 -5.92 15.96 -5.55
CA VAL A 68 -6.46 15.30 -4.37
C VAL A 68 -5.34 14.84 -3.43
N ILE A 69 -4.29 14.19 -3.95
CA ILE A 69 -3.16 13.75 -3.13
C ILE A 69 -2.50 14.94 -2.43
N ASN A 70 -2.28 16.04 -3.15
CA ASN A 70 -1.69 17.25 -2.55
C ASN A 70 -2.56 17.83 -1.43
N ILE A 71 -3.89 17.82 -1.57
CA ILE A 71 -4.82 18.25 -0.52
C ILE A 71 -4.68 17.34 0.70
N PHE A 72 -4.74 16.03 0.52
CA PHE A 72 -4.63 15.05 1.60
C PHE A 72 -3.26 15.10 2.31
N HIS A 73 -2.16 15.38 1.58
CA HIS A 73 -0.83 15.55 2.19
C HIS A 73 -0.69 16.85 3.01
N GLN A 74 -1.44 17.89 2.67
CA GLN A 74 -1.45 19.14 3.43
C GLN A 74 -2.30 19.07 4.69
N GLU A 75 -3.33 18.23 4.69
CA GLU A 75 -4.12 17.94 5.88
C GLU A 75 -3.30 17.04 6.79
N ALA A 76 -2.90 17.55 7.96
CA ALA A 76 -1.96 16.90 8.90
C ALA A 76 -2.37 15.50 9.40
N ASN A 77 -3.55 15.00 9.05
CA ASN A 77 -4.08 13.71 9.41
C ASN A 77 -3.95 12.73 8.24
N PHE A 78 -2.83 12.03 8.12
CA PHE A 78 -2.57 10.96 7.14
C PHE A 78 -3.41 9.68 7.34
N ASN A 79 -4.62 9.76 7.90
CA ASN A 79 -5.46 8.61 8.24
C ASN A 79 -6.59 8.36 7.22
N TYR A 80 -6.37 8.76 5.97
CA TYR A 80 -7.33 8.54 4.88
C TYR A 80 -7.14 7.16 4.24
N ASN A 81 -8.23 6.59 3.75
CA ASN A 81 -8.23 5.35 3.01
C ASN A 81 -8.39 5.58 1.50
N TYR A 82 -8.25 4.52 0.72
CA TYR A 82 -8.35 4.57 -0.74
C TYR A 82 -9.70 5.06 -1.24
N GLU A 83 -10.78 4.68 -0.56
CA GLU A 83 -12.14 5.08 -0.92
C GLU A 83 -12.33 6.59 -0.81
N GLU A 84 -11.83 7.20 0.25
CA GLU A 84 -11.88 8.65 0.45
C GLU A 84 -11.10 9.40 -0.62
N ILE A 85 -9.88 8.95 -0.94
CA ILE A 85 -9.07 9.53 -2.02
C ILE A 85 -9.83 9.43 -3.35
N MET A 86 -10.32 8.25 -3.72
CA MET A 86 -10.97 8.04 -5.02
C MET A 86 -12.35 8.67 -5.11
N SER A 87 -13.06 8.78 -3.99
CA SER A 87 -14.29 9.58 -3.91
C SER A 87 -14.03 11.04 -4.27
N SER A 88 -12.97 11.63 -3.72
CA SER A 88 -12.57 13.01 -4.01
C SER A 88 -12.10 13.18 -5.45
N VAL A 89 -11.37 12.19 -6.00
CA VAL A 89 -10.95 12.17 -7.42
C VAL A 89 -12.17 12.13 -8.34
N TYR A 90 -13.17 11.30 -8.01
CA TYR A 90 -14.42 11.20 -8.77
C TYR A 90 -15.18 12.51 -8.79
N ASP A 91 -15.37 13.13 -7.61
CA ASP A 91 -16.07 14.40 -7.48
C ASP A 91 -15.36 15.54 -8.23
N ARG A 92 -14.00 15.53 -8.20
CA ARG A 92 -13.19 16.46 -8.97
C ARG A 92 -13.36 16.27 -10.48
N LEU A 93 -13.44 15.03 -10.95
CA LEU A 93 -13.70 14.72 -12.35
C LEU A 93 -15.06 15.21 -12.80
N LEU A 94 -16.11 14.99 -12.03
CA LEU A 94 -17.44 15.51 -12.32
C LEU A 94 -17.46 17.03 -12.44
N TYR A 95 -16.74 17.71 -11.54
CA TYR A 95 -16.63 19.17 -11.58
C TYR A 95 -15.91 19.68 -12.84
N ILE A 96 -14.82 18.99 -13.27
CA ILE A 96 -14.02 19.41 -14.42
C ILE A 96 -14.72 19.09 -15.74
N GLN A 97 -15.36 17.92 -15.87
CA GLN A 97 -15.80 17.35 -17.16
C GLN A 97 -17.28 17.58 -17.46
N ASN A 98 -18.08 18.05 -16.50
CA ASN A 98 -19.52 18.17 -16.70
C ASN A 98 -20.23 16.82 -17.08
N PRO A 99 -21.56 16.68 -17.05
CA PRO A 99 -22.32 15.42 -16.90
C PRO A 99 -22.14 14.32 -17.94
N SER A 100 -21.19 14.39 -18.87
CA SER A 100 -20.93 13.31 -19.82
C SER A 100 -20.18 12.09 -19.21
N PHE A 101 -19.66 12.21 -17.97
CA PHE A 101 -19.06 11.10 -17.25
C PHE A 101 -20.15 10.29 -16.54
N SER A 102 -20.51 9.13 -17.12
CA SER A 102 -21.69 8.35 -16.72
C SER A 102 -21.39 7.14 -15.82
N MET A 103 -20.12 6.92 -15.41
CA MET A 103 -19.80 5.81 -14.52
C MET A 103 -20.28 6.10 -13.09
N ASP A 104 -20.92 5.10 -12.47
CA ASP A 104 -21.28 5.16 -11.05
C ASP A 104 -20.02 5.30 -10.15
N LYS A 105 -20.12 6.11 -9.11
CA LYS A 105 -19.02 6.44 -8.18
C LYS A 105 -18.41 5.18 -7.53
N LYS A 106 -19.27 4.28 -7.07
CA LYS A 106 -18.81 3.03 -6.44
C LYS A 106 -18.02 2.19 -7.43
N ARG A 107 -18.54 2.04 -8.65
CA ARG A 107 -17.86 1.30 -9.73
C ARG A 107 -16.54 1.93 -10.11
N PHE A 108 -16.46 3.27 -10.14
CA PHE A 108 -15.22 3.99 -10.39
C PHE A 108 -14.17 3.67 -9.32
N ILE A 109 -14.54 3.72 -8.03
CA ILE A 109 -13.64 3.45 -6.90
C ILE A 109 -13.14 2.00 -6.94
N GLU A 110 -14.02 1.03 -7.20
CA GLU A 110 -13.65 -0.38 -7.33
C GLU A 110 -12.65 -0.60 -8.47
N LEU A 111 -12.93 -0.02 -9.65
CA LEU A 111 -12.04 -0.08 -10.81
C LEU A 111 -10.69 0.56 -10.52
N ALA A 112 -10.71 1.75 -9.92
CA ALA A 112 -9.50 2.49 -9.57
C ALA A 112 -8.60 1.68 -8.65
N LEU A 113 -9.17 1.05 -7.61
CA LEU A 113 -8.45 0.19 -6.67
C LEU A 113 -7.87 -1.05 -7.36
N GLU A 114 -8.65 -1.70 -8.20
CA GLU A 114 -8.19 -2.86 -8.98
C GLU A 114 -6.97 -2.50 -9.83
N LYS A 115 -7.03 -1.39 -10.59
CA LYS A 115 -5.93 -0.95 -11.45
C LYS A 115 -4.68 -0.58 -10.66
N GLU A 116 -4.84 0.05 -9.50
CA GLU A 116 -3.68 0.40 -8.65
C GLU A 116 -3.02 -0.82 -8.01
N ILE A 117 -3.80 -1.78 -7.54
CA ILE A 117 -3.27 -3.07 -7.05
C ILE A 117 -2.49 -3.79 -8.15
N GLN A 118 -3.02 -3.86 -9.38
CA GLN A 118 -2.36 -4.48 -10.53
C GLN A 118 -1.00 -3.81 -10.79
N ILE A 119 -0.91 -2.47 -10.74
CA ILE A 119 0.35 -1.75 -10.95
C ILE A 119 1.34 -2.10 -9.85
N ASN A 120 0.92 -2.10 -8.59
CA ASN A 120 1.81 -2.51 -7.51
C ASN A 120 2.26 -3.97 -7.62
N CYS A 121 1.40 -4.88 -8.10
CA CYS A 121 1.81 -6.26 -8.40
C CYS A 121 2.89 -6.33 -9.48
N ASP A 122 2.80 -5.50 -10.51
CA ASP A 122 3.74 -5.53 -11.65
C ASP A 122 5.06 -4.81 -11.35
N PHE A 123 5.01 -3.72 -10.59
CA PHE A 123 6.14 -2.81 -10.38
C PHE A 123 6.73 -2.84 -8.96
N CYS A 124 6.32 -3.77 -8.11
CA CYS A 124 7.01 -4.06 -6.87
C CYS A 124 7.90 -5.30 -7.02
N VAL A 125 9.11 -5.22 -6.50
CA VAL A 125 10.07 -6.33 -6.39
C VAL A 125 10.30 -6.66 -4.92
N ILE A 126 10.63 -7.92 -4.63
CA ILE A 126 10.93 -8.36 -3.26
C ILE A 126 12.32 -7.91 -2.81
N ASP A 127 12.46 -7.59 -1.54
CA ASP A 127 13.74 -7.54 -0.86
C ASP A 127 14.19 -8.98 -0.53
N ARG A 128 15.24 -9.45 -1.20
CA ARG A 128 15.69 -10.85 -1.07
C ARG A 128 16.27 -11.17 0.30
N GLU A 129 16.95 -10.22 0.94
CA GLU A 129 17.58 -10.41 2.24
C GLU A 129 16.51 -10.52 3.33
N ASN A 130 15.57 -9.60 3.35
CA ASN A 130 14.47 -9.62 4.31
C ASN A 130 13.55 -10.83 4.10
N VAL A 131 13.29 -11.23 2.85
CA VAL A 131 12.51 -12.45 2.56
C VAL A 131 13.25 -13.72 3.00
N ALA A 132 14.57 -13.77 2.89
CA ALA A 132 15.36 -14.89 3.45
C ALA A 132 15.20 -14.93 4.99
N LEU A 133 15.29 -13.78 5.66
CA LEU A 133 15.06 -13.69 7.12
C LEU A 133 13.65 -14.15 7.52
N LEU A 134 12.60 -13.84 6.73
CA LEU A 134 11.25 -14.35 7.00
C LEU A 134 11.21 -15.89 7.01
N ARG A 135 11.89 -16.53 6.06
CA ARG A 135 11.95 -18.00 6.00
C ARG A 135 12.64 -18.61 7.22
N GLU A 136 13.74 -18.00 7.65
CA GLU A 136 14.47 -18.43 8.82
C GLU A 136 13.69 -18.26 10.11
N LEU A 137 12.95 -17.13 10.27
CA LEU A 137 12.06 -16.90 11.40
C LEU A 137 10.88 -17.88 11.39
N SER A 138 10.28 -18.15 10.24
CA SER A 138 9.21 -19.12 10.09
C SER A 138 9.69 -20.54 10.47
N ALA A 139 10.91 -20.93 10.10
CA ALA A 139 11.52 -22.20 10.51
C ALA A 139 11.75 -22.30 12.04
N LEU A 140 11.80 -21.17 12.75
CA LEU A 140 11.83 -21.09 14.21
C LEU A 140 10.44 -21.03 14.85
N CYS A 141 9.37 -21.26 14.07
CA CYS A 141 7.98 -21.11 14.51
C CYS A 141 7.62 -19.71 15.03
N VAL A 142 8.33 -18.68 14.58
CA VAL A 142 7.99 -17.28 14.81
C VAL A 142 6.93 -16.90 13.79
N LYS A 143 5.78 -16.41 14.25
CA LYS A 143 4.72 -15.87 13.39
C LYS A 143 5.12 -14.52 12.84
N ILE A 144 4.73 -14.25 11.59
CA ILE A 144 5.16 -13.07 10.86
C ILE A 144 3.96 -12.19 10.55
N ALA A 145 4.04 -10.93 10.95
CA ALA A 145 3.04 -9.92 10.62
C ALA A 145 3.67 -8.75 9.84
N VAL A 146 2.90 -8.19 8.92
CA VAL A 146 3.22 -6.93 8.25
C VAL A 146 2.43 -5.81 8.90
N VAL A 147 3.09 -4.68 9.16
CA VAL A 147 2.48 -3.44 9.64
C VAL A 147 2.89 -2.33 8.68
N SER A 148 1.93 -1.71 8.01
CA SER A 148 2.19 -0.70 6.97
C SER A 148 1.38 0.57 7.19
N ASP A 149 2.04 1.72 7.10
CA ASP A 149 1.34 2.99 6.94
C ASP A 149 1.05 3.18 5.45
N PHE A 150 -0.20 2.88 5.06
CA PHE A 150 -0.61 2.95 3.67
C PHE A 150 -2.11 3.22 3.54
N TYR A 151 -2.52 3.77 2.39
CA TYR A 151 -3.92 4.12 2.11
C TYR A 151 -4.73 2.98 1.45
N ILE A 152 -4.07 1.93 0.95
CA ILE A 152 -4.74 0.70 0.49
C ILE A 152 -4.79 -0.28 1.65
N GLY A 153 -5.99 -0.67 2.07
CA GLY A 153 -6.21 -1.53 3.23
C GLY A 153 -5.58 -2.93 3.11
N ALA A 154 -5.63 -3.68 4.21
CA ALA A 154 -4.97 -4.98 4.35
C ALA A 154 -5.34 -5.98 3.25
N THR A 155 -6.59 -5.97 2.76
CA THR A 155 -7.01 -6.82 1.64
C THR A 155 -6.23 -6.52 0.36
N GLY A 156 -6.00 -5.25 0.05
CA GLY A 156 -5.22 -4.82 -1.12
C GLY A 156 -3.74 -5.14 -0.95
N ILE A 157 -3.17 -4.85 0.21
CA ILE A 157 -1.77 -5.22 0.53
C ILE A 157 -1.56 -6.73 0.45
N ARG A 158 -2.50 -7.55 0.95
CA ARG A 158 -2.41 -9.01 0.79
C ARG A 158 -2.39 -9.46 -0.67
N LYS A 159 -3.13 -8.81 -1.57
CA LYS A 159 -3.11 -9.11 -3.01
C LYS A 159 -1.75 -8.74 -3.60
N ILE A 160 -1.18 -7.59 -3.25
CA ILE A 160 0.14 -7.15 -3.73
C ILE A 160 1.22 -8.14 -3.25
N LEU A 161 1.26 -8.46 -1.97
CA LEU A 161 2.23 -9.40 -1.39
C LEU A 161 2.01 -10.83 -1.90
N GLY A 162 0.75 -11.26 -2.05
CA GLY A 162 0.38 -12.56 -2.57
C GLY A 162 0.75 -12.79 -4.04
N SER A 163 0.99 -11.71 -4.81
CA SER A 163 1.56 -11.80 -6.16
C SER A 163 3.01 -12.29 -6.15
N LYS A 164 3.67 -12.27 -4.99
CA LYS A 164 5.04 -12.72 -4.74
C LYS A 164 4.99 -14.02 -3.92
N LYS A 165 5.25 -15.15 -4.57
CA LYS A 165 5.17 -16.49 -3.93
C LYS A 165 6.00 -16.59 -2.65
N GLU A 166 7.12 -15.86 -2.61
CA GLU A 166 8.06 -15.83 -1.50
C GLU A 166 7.45 -15.24 -0.21
N LEU A 167 6.39 -14.44 -0.32
CA LEU A 167 5.72 -13.79 0.79
C LEU A 167 4.45 -14.52 1.27
N SER A 168 4.25 -15.78 0.84
CA SER A 168 3.14 -16.63 1.31
C SER A 168 3.21 -17.03 2.79
N LEU A 169 4.36 -16.76 3.46
CA LEU A 169 4.61 -17.07 4.87
C LEU A 169 4.01 -16.07 5.86
N LEU A 170 3.31 -15.03 5.38
CA LEU A 170 2.78 -13.98 6.24
C LEU A 170 1.49 -14.43 6.95
N ASP A 171 1.50 -14.41 8.29
CA ASP A 171 0.34 -14.76 9.10
C ASP A 171 -0.69 -13.61 9.13
N LYS A 172 -0.24 -12.36 9.32
CA LYS A 172 -1.11 -11.19 9.45
C LYS A 172 -0.60 -9.98 8.67
N VAL A 173 -1.53 -9.14 8.28
CA VAL A 173 -1.26 -7.82 7.66
C VAL A 173 -2.14 -6.79 8.36
N PHE A 174 -1.52 -5.76 8.90
CA PHE A 174 -2.15 -4.59 9.51
C PHE A 174 -1.80 -3.37 8.68
N VAL A 175 -2.78 -2.53 8.39
CA VAL A 175 -2.59 -1.30 7.61
C VAL A 175 -3.26 -0.13 8.31
N SER A 176 -2.54 0.97 8.43
CA SER A 176 -2.96 2.17 9.18
C SER A 176 -4.35 2.68 8.81
N CYS A 177 -4.71 2.68 7.52
CA CYS A 177 -6.00 3.18 7.06
C CYS A 177 -7.19 2.32 7.54
N ASP A 178 -7.00 1.03 7.82
CA ASP A 178 -8.06 0.15 8.34
C ASP A 178 -8.40 0.45 9.81
N TYR A 179 -7.43 1.02 10.55
CA TYR A 179 -7.54 1.32 11.98
C TYR A 179 -7.63 2.81 12.28
N ARG A 180 -7.51 3.67 11.27
CA ARG A 180 -7.44 5.13 11.44
C ARG A 180 -6.31 5.56 12.38
N SER A 181 -5.22 4.80 12.43
CA SER A 181 -4.08 5.02 13.29
C SER A 181 -2.78 4.71 12.55
N ARG A 182 -1.70 5.46 12.83
CA ARG A 182 -0.39 5.25 12.22
C ARG A 182 0.54 4.52 13.19
N LYS A 183 1.59 3.89 12.63
CA LYS A 183 2.66 3.27 13.44
C LYS A 183 3.28 4.26 14.42
N ALA A 184 3.41 5.53 14.03
CA ALA A 184 3.99 6.59 14.86
C ALA A 184 3.12 6.95 16.08
N ASP A 185 1.81 6.73 16.01
CA ASP A 185 0.87 7.03 17.09
C ASP A 185 0.92 5.95 18.20
N GLY A 186 1.44 4.76 17.88
CA GLY A 186 1.61 3.64 18.81
C GLY A 186 0.36 2.81 19.06
N ASP A 187 -0.72 3.07 18.32
CA ASP A 187 -2.03 2.41 18.48
C ASP A 187 -2.31 1.39 17.35
N LEU A 188 -1.38 1.23 16.40
CA LEU A 188 -1.47 0.29 15.29
C LEU A 188 -0.77 -1.03 15.61
#